data_d0f67f79b211293f39b5ce5ec91baaba
#
_entry.id   d0f67f79b211293f39b5ce5ec91baaba
#
_cell.length_a   1.000
_cell.length_b   1.000
_cell.length_c   1.000
_cell.angle_alpha   90.00
_cell.angle_beta   90.00
_cell.angle_gamma   90.00
#
_symmetry.space_group_name_H-M   'P 1'
#
loop_
_entity.id
_entity.type
_entity.pdbx_description
1 polymer ?
#
loop_
_entity_poly.entity_id
_entity_poly.type
_entity_poly.pdbx_seq_one_letter_code
_entity_poly.pdbx_strand_id
1 'polypeptide(L)'
;LHSTSRRQRQMCIRDRLYRGKDASDYNHNQDMLAVENIRRWFDYWQERPGTGTRISSGGVKIIFSDTNTHFRGEENYRRSGVTDAMRIPKDAFYAHQVMWDGWVDIEQPRIHIIGHWNYKEDVIKPVYVVSGADKVELFLNGKSLGEGEREYHFLYTFKDVQFETGKLEAIGYDETGKECCRTELQTAGKPEEIRLTFVQSPDGWKADGADMVLLQVEVMDKHGRRCPLANDLIHFEVEGPAEWCGGIAQGKDNYILSKDLPVECGINRALLRSLTTAGKVRITAKADGLKPAEISLSSLPVEMKDGLSKYIPGNELEGWLTRGETPLTPSYKDTKVDIAVLSAVAGANNEDAVHSFDDNELSEWKNDGKVNTAWITYHLERAARVDEVCLKLTGWRMRSYPLEIYAGDELIWSGETAKSLGYVHLKVKPVLTDEITVRLKGASKEGDAFGQIVEVAAPVANELDLFKAKNGDKANHELRIVEIEFKENLWQ
;
A
#
# COMPACT_ATOMS: atom_id res chain seq x y z
N LEU A 1 -5.19 18.51 13.52
CA LEU A 1 -6.46 17.72 13.58
C LEU A 1 -7.38 18.00 12.38
N HIS A 2 -7.39 19.21 11.79
CA HIS A 2 -8.23 19.53 10.63
C HIS A 2 -7.70 18.99 9.29
N SER A 3 -6.40 18.78 9.14
CA SER A 3 -5.81 18.20 7.91
C SER A 3 -6.14 16.72 7.74
N THR A 4 -6.26 15.98 8.84
CA THR A 4 -6.64 14.57 8.82
C THR A 4 -8.06 14.34 8.30
N SER A 5 -9.02 15.26 8.56
CA SER A 5 -10.40 15.07 8.13
C SER A 5 -10.59 15.20 6.60
N ARG A 6 -9.85 16.09 5.94
CA ARG A 6 -9.87 16.19 4.47
C ARG A 6 -9.17 14.99 3.80
N ARG A 7 -8.07 14.51 4.37
CA ARG A 7 -7.37 13.30 3.89
C ARG A 7 -8.19 12.02 4.13
N GLN A 8 -8.92 11.93 5.24
CA GLN A 8 -9.87 10.85 5.48
C GLN A 8 -10.99 10.80 4.43
N ARG A 9 -11.58 11.94 4.07
CA ARG A 9 -12.61 12.01 3.02
C ARG A 9 -12.08 11.53 1.67
N GLN A 10 -10.81 11.77 1.37
CA GLN A 10 -10.19 11.33 0.13
C GLN A 10 -9.90 9.82 0.09
N MET A 11 -9.54 9.21 1.22
CA MET A 11 -9.38 7.74 1.30
C MET A 11 -10.71 7.00 1.13
N CYS A 12 -11.83 7.64 1.48
CA CYS A 12 -13.16 7.04 1.42
C CYS A 12 -13.78 7.00 0.02
N ILE A 13 -13.34 7.86 -0.88
CA ILE A 13 -13.77 7.82 -2.29
C ILE A 13 -13.22 6.59 -3.00
N ARG A 14 -12.10 6.04 -2.54
CA ARG A 14 -11.47 4.84 -3.09
C ARG A 14 -12.29 3.57 -2.89
N ASP A 15 -13.02 3.46 -1.80
CA ASP A 15 -13.80 2.28 -1.46
C ASP A 15 -14.85 1.93 -2.54
N ARG A 16 -15.22 2.91 -3.37
CA ARG A 16 -16.18 2.74 -4.46
C ARG A 16 -15.58 2.23 -5.78
N LEU A 17 -14.26 2.31 -5.92
CA LEU A 17 -13.56 1.95 -7.17
C LEU A 17 -13.15 0.48 -7.22
N TYR A 18 -13.24 -0.24 -6.11
CA TYR A 18 -12.76 -1.62 -5.96
C TYR A 18 -13.88 -2.66 -5.98
N ARG A 19 -14.91 -2.44 -6.79
CA ARG A 19 -16.00 -3.37 -6.98
C ARG A 19 -15.80 -4.21 -8.23
N GLY A 20 -14.82 -5.09 -8.18
CA GLY A 20 -14.68 -6.11 -9.21
C GLY A 20 -15.58 -7.32 -8.97
N LYS A 21 -15.78 -8.11 -10.02
CA LYS A 21 -16.40 -9.45 -9.93
C LYS A 21 -15.36 -10.55 -9.81
N ASP A 22 -14.12 -10.23 -10.13
CA ASP A 22 -12.98 -11.15 -10.08
C ASP A 22 -12.21 -11.00 -8.78
N ALA A 23 -11.60 -12.07 -8.31
CA ALA A 23 -10.82 -12.07 -7.08
C ALA A 23 -9.65 -11.09 -7.11
N SER A 24 -9.10 -10.77 -8.29
CA SER A 24 -8.05 -9.77 -8.49
C SER A 24 -8.49 -8.35 -8.14
N ASP A 25 -9.78 -8.07 -8.14
CA ASP A 25 -10.35 -6.77 -7.82
C ASP A 25 -10.67 -6.62 -6.31
N TYR A 26 -10.52 -7.70 -5.54
CA TYR A 26 -10.76 -7.69 -4.10
C TYR A 26 -9.58 -7.13 -3.31
N ASN A 27 -9.87 -6.83 -2.04
CA ASN A 27 -8.94 -6.21 -1.11
C ASN A 27 -7.58 -6.89 -0.99
N HIS A 28 -7.54 -8.21 -1.04
CA HIS A 28 -6.32 -8.99 -0.82
C HIS A 28 -5.34 -8.91 -2.01
N ASN A 29 -5.81 -8.43 -3.17
CA ASN A 29 -5.03 -8.32 -4.40
C ASN A 29 -4.95 -6.89 -4.93
N GLN A 30 -5.13 -5.89 -4.07
CA GLN A 30 -5.06 -4.49 -4.44
C GLN A 30 -3.61 -3.98 -4.45
N ASP A 31 -2.83 -4.45 -5.41
CA ASP A 31 -1.41 -4.12 -5.53
C ASP A 31 -1.16 -2.61 -5.68
N MET A 32 -1.93 -1.92 -6.51
CA MET A 32 -1.76 -0.46 -6.68
C MET A 32 -2.08 0.33 -5.40
N LEU A 33 -2.98 -0.16 -4.55
CA LEU A 33 -3.21 0.45 -3.25
C LEU A 33 -1.97 0.32 -2.34
N ALA A 34 -1.30 -0.84 -2.37
CA ALA A 34 -0.06 -1.05 -1.61
C ALA A 34 1.05 -0.12 -2.13
N VAL A 35 1.25 -0.03 -3.46
CA VAL A 35 2.21 0.88 -4.10
C VAL A 35 1.96 2.34 -3.70
N GLU A 36 0.70 2.80 -3.79
CA GLU A 36 0.35 4.16 -3.39
C GLU A 36 0.57 4.41 -1.88
N ASN A 37 0.36 3.41 -1.05
CA ASN A 37 0.67 3.53 0.37
C ASN A 37 2.18 3.66 0.61
N ILE A 38 3.04 2.92 -0.12
CA ILE A 38 4.50 3.03 0.00
C ILE A 38 4.93 4.46 -0.35
N ARG A 39 4.55 4.95 -1.53
CA ARG A 39 4.89 6.30 -2.00
C ARG A 39 4.49 7.37 -0.99
N ARG A 40 3.24 7.33 -0.55
CA ARG A 40 2.67 8.30 0.38
C ARG A 40 3.33 8.29 1.75
N TRP A 41 3.59 7.09 2.30
CA TRP A 41 4.17 7.00 3.64
C TRP A 41 5.65 7.31 3.65
N PHE A 42 6.35 6.96 2.58
CA PHE A 42 7.74 7.37 2.41
C PHE A 42 7.86 8.89 2.42
N ASP A 43 7.12 9.59 1.55
CA ASP A 43 7.11 11.06 1.51
C ASP A 43 6.74 11.66 2.86
N TYR A 44 5.74 11.09 3.52
CA TYR A 44 5.27 11.57 4.81
C TYR A 44 6.28 11.39 5.93
N TRP A 45 7.02 10.30 5.94
CA TRP A 45 8.03 10.02 6.97
C TRP A 45 9.35 10.75 6.71
N GLN A 46 9.61 11.11 5.48
CA GLN A 46 10.75 11.95 5.10
C GLN A 46 10.48 13.45 5.26
N GLU A 47 9.30 13.83 5.72
CA GLU A 47 9.05 15.24 6.04
C GLU A 47 10.15 15.75 6.96
N ARG A 48 10.82 16.84 6.55
CA ARG A 48 11.98 17.40 7.23
C ARG A 48 11.63 17.87 8.63
N PRO A 49 12.05 17.17 9.70
CA PRO A 49 11.75 17.60 11.05
C PRO A 49 12.56 18.86 11.40
N GLY A 50 11.88 19.87 11.88
CA GLY A 50 12.50 21.06 12.45
C GLY A 50 12.95 22.12 11.43
N THR A 51 12.50 22.06 10.17
CA THR A 51 12.70 23.10 9.17
C THR A 51 11.41 23.84 8.85
N GLY A 52 11.49 25.13 8.54
CA GLY A 52 10.36 25.96 8.16
C GLY A 52 9.26 26.02 9.22
N THR A 53 8.04 26.25 8.77
CA THR A 53 6.83 26.32 9.62
C THR A 53 6.17 24.96 9.85
N ARG A 54 6.65 23.92 9.17
CA ARG A 54 6.11 22.56 9.23
C ARG A 54 7.02 21.66 10.04
N ILE A 55 6.49 21.19 11.15
CA ILE A 55 7.15 20.19 11.99
C ILE A 55 6.30 18.91 11.93
N SER A 56 6.84 17.84 11.33
CA SER A 56 6.23 16.53 11.36
C SER A 56 6.75 15.72 12.54
N SER A 57 5.86 15.26 13.41
CA SER A 57 6.18 14.33 14.51
C SER A 57 5.85 12.88 14.15
N GLY A 58 5.66 12.59 12.87
CA GLY A 58 5.33 11.28 12.33
C GLY A 58 3.88 11.15 11.86
N GLY A 59 3.48 9.95 11.52
CA GLY A 59 2.18 9.65 10.96
C GLY A 59 1.46 8.49 11.63
N VAL A 60 0.14 8.54 11.58
CA VAL A 60 -0.72 7.46 12.04
C VAL A 60 -1.55 6.94 10.88
N LYS A 61 -1.44 5.65 10.60
CA LYS A 61 -2.27 4.99 9.59
C LYS A 61 -3.71 4.86 10.10
N ILE A 62 -4.62 5.51 9.45
CA ILE A 62 -6.06 5.33 9.58
C ILE A 62 -6.57 4.85 8.22
N ILE A 63 -7.03 3.66 8.12
CA ILE A 63 -7.51 2.70 9.11
C ILE A 63 -6.61 1.45 9.05
N PHE A 64 -6.38 0.77 10.19
CA PHE A 64 -5.62 -0.48 10.23
C PHE A 64 -6.37 -1.63 9.55
N SER A 65 -7.65 -1.80 9.85
CA SER A 65 -8.47 -2.85 9.21
C SER A 65 -9.70 -2.28 8.53
N ASP A 66 -10.19 -3.00 7.54
CA ASP A 66 -11.51 -2.73 6.97
C ASP A 66 -12.59 -2.72 8.04
N THR A 67 -13.62 -1.94 7.84
CA THR A 67 -14.72 -1.79 8.80
C THR A 67 -16.06 -1.71 8.10
N ASN A 68 -17.08 -2.26 8.73
CA ASN A 68 -18.46 -2.24 8.29
C ASN A 68 -19.34 -1.25 9.09
N THR A 69 -18.74 -0.48 10.00
CA THR A 69 -19.49 0.36 10.96
C THR A 69 -19.74 1.78 10.48
N HIS A 70 -19.22 2.16 9.32
CA HIS A 70 -19.25 3.54 8.86
C HIS A 70 -20.16 3.69 7.64
N PHE A 71 -21.36 4.24 7.84
CA PHE A 71 -22.29 4.53 6.76
C PHE A 71 -21.72 5.56 5.79
N ARG A 72 -21.73 5.23 4.50
CA ARG A 72 -21.24 6.07 3.42
C ARG A 72 -22.15 6.04 2.20
N GLY A 73 -23.40 6.44 2.39
CA GLY A 73 -24.42 6.34 1.37
C GLY A 73 -24.97 4.91 1.29
N GLU A 74 -24.88 4.28 0.14
CA GLU A 74 -25.42 2.93 -0.06
C GLU A 74 -24.61 1.80 0.58
N GLU A 75 -23.39 2.10 1.11
CA GLU A 75 -22.47 1.10 1.64
C GLU A 75 -22.01 1.40 3.04
N ASN A 76 -22.09 0.35 3.86
CA ASN A 76 -21.61 0.37 5.24
C ASN A 76 -20.20 -0.23 5.40
N TYR A 77 -19.55 -0.61 4.29
CA TYR A 77 -18.28 -1.30 4.30
C TYR A 77 -17.15 -0.42 3.74
N ARG A 78 -16.03 -0.39 4.46
CA ARG A 78 -14.86 0.38 4.08
C ARG A 78 -13.67 -0.57 3.88
N ARG A 79 -13.05 -0.52 2.68
CA ARG A 79 -11.99 -1.43 2.23
C ARG A 79 -10.59 -0.81 2.18
N SER A 80 -10.35 0.28 2.88
CA SER A 80 -9.05 0.98 2.87
C SER A 80 -8.09 0.59 4.00
N GLY A 81 -8.41 -0.47 4.73
CA GLY A 81 -7.52 -1.05 5.73
C GLY A 81 -6.29 -1.72 5.13
N VAL A 82 -5.24 -1.87 5.91
CA VAL A 82 -4.08 -2.70 5.57
C VAL A 82 -4.33 -4.18 5.83
N THR A 83 -5.31 -4.49 6.67
CA THR A 83 -5.91 -5.82 6.82
C THR A 83 -7.38 -5.77 6.42
N ASP A 84 -7.97 -6.91 6.12
CA ASP A 84 -9.42 -7.00 6.00
C ASP A 84 -10.11 -6.91 7.37
N ALA A 85 -11.43 -6.97 7.38
CA ALA A 85 -12.22 -6.89 8.61
C ALA A 85 -12.03 -8.09 9.56
N MET A 86 -11.58 -9.22 9.04
CA MET A 86 -11.24 -10.43 9.80
C MET A 86 -9.75 -10.53 10.15
N ARG A 87 -9.01 -9.41 10.00
CA ARG A 87 -7.57 -9.30 10.28
C ARG A 87 -6.67 -10.15 9.38
N ILE A 88 -7.12 -10.46 8.17
CA ILE A 88 -6.26 -11.07 7.15
C ILE A 88 -5.38 -9.98 6.55
N PRO A 89 -4.04 -10.12 6.58
CA PRO A 89 -3.13 -9.14 5.99
C PRO A 89 -3.33 -9.00 4.48
N LYS A 90 -3.33 -7.76 3.99
CA LYS A 90 -3.24 -7.41 2.58
C LYS A 90 -1.81 -7.02 2.20
N ASP A 91 -1.52 -6.80 0.92
CA ASP A 91 -0.19 -6.35 0.48
C ASP A 91 0.26 -5.06 1.17
N ALA A 92 -0.67 -4.13 1.42
CA ALA A 92 -0.39 -2.91 2.15
C ALA A 92 0.08 -3.14 3.61
N PHE A 93 -0.33 -4.25 4.25
CA PHE A 93 0.19 -4.63 5.57
C PHE A 93 1.67 -4.98 5.49
N TYR A 94 2.04 -5.85 4.56
CA TYR A 94 3.42 -6.26 4.36
C TYR A 94 4.30 -5.09 3.91
N ALA A 95 3.77 -4.20 3.06
CA ALA A 95 4.47 -2.99 2.67
C ALA A 95 4.81 -2.10 3.86
N HIS A 96 3.86 -1.86 4.78
CA HIS A 96 4.11 -1.11 6.01
C HIS A 96 5.11 -1.82 6.93
N GLN A 97 5.03 -3.15 7.03
CA GLN A 97 5.97 -3.93 7.83
C GLN A 97 7.40 -3.79 7.29
N VAL A 98 7.60 -3.95 5.98
CA VAL A 98 8.91 -3.78 5.33
C VAL A 98 9.47 -2.39 5.57
N MET A 99 8.65 -1.35 5.37
CA MET A 99 9.07 0.03 5.56
C MET A 99 9.42 0.31 7.02
N TRP A 100 8.56 -0.13 7.96
CA TRP A 100 8.81 0.06 9.39
C TRP A 100 10.10 -0.64 9.84
N ASP A 101 10.27 -1.91 9.50
CA ASP A 101 11.47 -2.67 9.86
C ASP A 101 12.71 -2.10 9.18
N GLY A 102 12.59 -1.61 7.95
CA GLY A 102 13.65 -0.89 7.27
C GLY A 102 14.12 0.40 7.96
N TRP A 103 13.32 0.97 8.86
CA TRP A 103 13.69 2.14 9.68
C TRP A 103 14.27 1.77 11.04
N VAL A 104 13.86 0.62 11.58
CA VAL A 104 14.14 0.28 12.98
C VAL A 104 14.91 -1.02 13.17
N ASP A 105 15.03 -1.85 12.13
CA ASP A 105 15.71 -3.15 12.15
C ASP A 105 16.43 -3.41 10.82
N ILE A 106 17.44 -2.60 10.55
CA ILE A 106 18.18 -2.56 9.28
C ILE A 106 18.96 -3.82 8.98
N GLU A 107 19.38 -4.50 10.02
CA GLU A 107 20.20 -5.70 9.90
C GLU A 107 19.40 -6.90 9.39
N GLN A 108 18.07 -6.80 9.40
CA GLN A 108 17.17 -7.85 8.97
C GLN A 108 16.15 -7.33 7.95
N PRO A 109 16.60 -6.91 6.76
CA PRO A 109 15.71 -6.36 5.75
C PRO A 109 14.67 -7.40 5.33
N ARG A 110 13.43 -6.96 5.20
CA ARG A 110 12.33 -7.77 4.69
C ARG A 110 12.11 -7.51 3.22
N ILE A 111 11.41 -8.44 2.57
CA ILE A 111 11.03 -8.35 1.18
C ILE A 111 9.64 -8.97 0.97
N HIS A 112 8.82 -8.33 0.14
CA HIS A 112 7.51 -8.84 -0.23
C HIS A 112 7.18 -8.50 -1.69
N ILE A 113 6.73 -9.51 -2.47
CA ILE A 113 6.18 -9.28 -3.81
C ILE A 113 4.71 -8.88 -3.65
N ILE A 114 4.33 -7.75 -4.23
CA ILE A 114 2.96 -7.23 -4.16
C ILE A 114 2.08 -7.95 -5.18
N GLY A 115 0.91 -8.43 -4.74
CA GLY A 115 -0.06 -9.13 -5.56
C GLY A 115 0.06 -10.66 -5.53
N HIS A 116 -0.42 -11.29 -6.58
CA HIS A 116 -0.35 -12.73 -6.80
C HIS A 116 0.30 -13.08 -8.16
N TRP A 117 0.53 -14.37 -8.41
CA TRP A 117 1.09 -14.83 -9.68
C TRP A 117 0.20 -15.87 -10.36
N ASN A 118 -1.08 -15.47 -10.63
CA ASN A 118 -2.09 -16.28 -11.33
C ASN A 118 -2.83 -15.41 -12.35
N TYR A 119 -2.39 -15.41 -13.58
CA TYR A 119 -2.98 -14.62 -14.66
C TYR A 119 -3.26 -15.49 -15.89
N LYS A 120 -3.76 -14.88 -16.96
CA LYS A 120 -3.85 -15.48 -18.30
C LYS A 120 -2.50 -15.39 -19.00
N GLU A 121 -2.24 -16.28 -19.92
CA GLU A 121 -0.93 -16.40 -20.62
C GLU A 121 -0.51 -15.14 -21.39
N ASP A 122 -1.45 -14.31 -21.79
CA ASP A 122 -1.21 -13.09 -22.57
C ASP A 122 -1.00 -11.83 -21.71
N VAL A 123 -1.04 -11.96 -20.40
CA VAL A 123 -0.90 -10.81 -19.49
C VAL A 123 0.55 -10.36 -19.40
N ILE A 124 0.77 -9.09 -19.69
CA ILE A 124 2.01 -8.36 -19.41
C ILE A 124 1.68 -7.26 -18.40
N LYS A 125 2.42 -7.23 -17.30
CA LYS A 125 2.15 -6.27 -16.22
C LYS A 125 3.43 -5.84 -15.52
N PRO A 126 3.45 -4.67 -14.86
CA PRO A 126 4.50 -4.37 -13.90
C PRO A 126 4.39 -5.28 -12.67
N VAL A 127 5.53 -5.75 -12.18
CA VAL A 127 5.66 -6.43 -10.90
C VAL A 127 6.29 -5.45 -9.92
N TYR A 128 5.69 -5.34 -8.74
CA TYR A 128 6.15 -4.47 -7.67
C TYR A 128 6.67 -5.32 -6.52
N VAL A 129 7.83 -4.94 -6.02
CA VAL A 129 8.44 -5.56 -4.83
C VAL A 129 8.74 -4.46 -3.82
N VAL A 130 8.35 -4.66 -2.57
CA VAL A 130 8.74 -3.78 -1.47
C VAL A 130 9.84 -4.46 -0.67
N SER A 131 10.96 -3.77 -0.43
CA SER A 131 12.12 -4.32 0.29
C SER A 131 12.94 -3.24 0.99
N GLY A 132 13.52 -3.60 2.13
CA GLY A 132 14.57 -2.83 2.79
C GLY A 132 16.00 -3.12 2.28
N ALA A 133 16.15 -4.01 1.30
CA ALA A 133 17.45 -4.32 0.68
C ALA A 133 17.97 -3.17 -0.18
N ASP A 134 19.26 -3.15 -0.50
CA ASP A 134 19.85 -2.12 -1.36
C ASP A 134 19.59 -2.35 -2.84
N LYS A 135 19.46 -3.62 -3.22
CA LYS A 135 19.11 -4.06 -4.57
C LYS A 135 18.13 -5.22 -4.52
N VAL A 136 17.26 -5.29 -5.51
CA VAL A 136 16.34 -6.43 -5.68
C VAL A 136 16.40 -6.93 -7.11
N GLU A 137 16.60 -8.23 -7.26
CA GLU A 137 16.54 -8.93 -8.54
C GLU A 137 15.31 -9.85 -8.57
N LEU A 138 14.61 -9.88 -9.69
CA LEU A 138 13.43 -10.70 -9.91
C LEU A 138 13.77 -11.90 -10.81
N PHE A 139 13.26 -13.06 -10.45
CA PHE A 139 13.44 -14.30 -11.21
C PHE A 139 12.08 -14.92 -11.56
N LEU A 140 11.94 -15.35 -12.79
CA LEU A 140 10.79 -16.13 -13.24
C LEU A 140 11.26 -17.51 -13.68
N ASN A 141 10.81 -18.55 -13.02
CA ASN A 141 11.21 -19.94 -13.26
C ASN A 141 12.75 -20.13 -13.23
N GLY A 142 13.44 -19.41 -12.36
CA GLY A 142 14.90 -19.45 -12.22
C GLY A 142 15.68 -18.60 -13.22
N LYS A 143 14.98 -17.94 -14.17
CA LYS A 143 15.59 -17.00 -15.11
C LYS A 143 15.52 -15.59 -14.56
N SER A 144 16.65 -14.90 -14.46
CA SER A 144 16.70 -13.50 -14.06
C SER A 144 15.97 -12.60 -15.05
N LEU A 145 15.17 -11.70 -14.51
CA LEU A 145 14.53 -10.60 -15.23
C LEU A 145 15.27 -9.26 -14.99
N GLY A 146 16.40 -9.31 -14.26
CA GLY A 146 17.21 -8.15 -13.93
C GLY A 146 16.87 -7.48 -12.62
N GLU A 147 17.55 -6.35 -12.36
CA GLU A 147 17.34 -5.53 -11.17
C GLU A 147 16.12 -4.62 -11.35
N GLY A 148 15.34 -4.43 -10.27
CA GLY A 148 14.20 -3.55 -10.23
C GLY A 148 14.59 -2.06 -10.20
N GLU A 149 13.80 -1.21 -10.84
CA GLU A 149 13.93 0.24 -10.71
C GLU A 149 13.50 0.64 -9.29
N ARG A 150 14.45 1.17 -8.50
CA ARG A 150 14.20 1.57 -7.10
C ARG A 150 13.60 2.98 -7.05
N GLU A 151 12.49 3.11 -6.34
CA GLU A 151 11.80 4.37 -6.06
C GLU A 151 11.40 4.44 -4.58
N TYR A 152 11.26 5.64 -4.04
CA TYR A 152 10.82 5.82 -2.65
C TYR A 152 11.55 4.91 -1.65
N HIS A 153 12.85 4.72 -1.87
CA HIS A 153 13.76 3.88 -1.10
C HIS A 153 13.37 2.38 -1.02
N PHE A 154 12.10 2.05 -0.86
CA PHE A 154 11.59 0.70 -0.58
C PHE A 154 10.87 0.04 -1.75
N LEU A 155 10.50 0.77 -2.79
CA LEU A 155 9.75 0.26 -3.92
C LEU A 155 10.65 -0.11 -5.09
N TYR A 156 10.57 -1.35 -5.55
CA TYR A 156 11.26 -1.85 -6.74
C TYR A 156 10.23 -2.21 -7.80
N THR A 157 10.36 -1.61 -8.98
CA THR A 157 9.44 -1.80 -10.10
C THR A 157 10.12 -2.55 -11.23
N PHE A 158 9.50 -3.65 -11.66
CA PHE A 158 9.89 -4.43 -12.83
C PHE A 158 8.82 -4.24 -13.90
N LYS A 159 9.17 -3.53 -14.98
CA LYS A 159 8.22 -3.18 -16.04
C LYS A 159 8.05 -4.34 -17.02
N ASP A 160 6.87 -4.41 -17.64
CA ASP A 160 6.57 -5.30 -18.79
C ASP A 160 6.90 -6.79 -18.55
N VAL A 161 6.61 -7.29 -17.34
CA VAL A 161 6.82 -8.71 -17.03
C VAL A 161 5.70 -9.53 -17.66
N GLN A 162 6.09 -10.40 -18.61
CA GLN A 162 5.18 -11.38 -19.21
C GLN A 162 4.86 -12.47 -18.20
N PHE A 163 3.57 -12.76 -18.01
CA PHE A 163 3.15 -13.87 -17.16
C PHE A 163 3.55 -15.21 -17.80
N GLU A 164 4.18 -16.04 -16.99
CA GLU A 164 4.42 -17.46 -17.26
C GLU A 164 4.07 -18.26 -16.00
N THR A 165 3.40 -19.40 -16.18
CA THR A 165 3.11 -20.32 -15.07
C THR A 165 4.38 -20.79 -14.38
N GLY A 166 4.41 -20.75 -13.05
CA GLY A 166 5.56 -21.23 -12.29
C GLY A 166 5.88 -20.39 -11.07
N LYS A 167 7.17 -20.22 -10.80
CA LYS A 167 7.70 -19.52 -9.62
C LYS A 167 8.21 -18.13 -9.99
N LEU A 168 7.65 -17.11 -9.37
CA LEU A 168 8.17 -15.75 -9.34
C LEU A 168 8.90 -15.53 -8.02
N GLU A 169 10.20 -15.22 -8.05
CA GLU A 169 11.05 -15.09 -6.87
C GLU A 169 11.75 -13.72 -6.89
N ALA A 170 11.74 -13.02 -5.77
CA ALA A 170 12.48 -11.79 -5.57
C ALA A 170 13.57 -12.00 -4.53
N ILE A 171 14.79 -11.61 -4.87
CA ILE A 171 15.97 -11.72 -4.00
C ILE A 171 16.52 -10.33 -3.74
N GLY A 172 16.65 -9.99 -2.45
CA GLY A 172 17.26 -8.75 -2.00
C GLY A 172 18.73 -8.94 -1.66
N TYR A 173 19.54 -7.95 -2.03
CA TYR A 173 20.98 -7.91 -1.77
C TYR A 173 21.34 -6.65 -0.98
N ASP A 174 22.34 -6.75 -0.13
CA ASP A 174 22.95 -5.62 0.55
C ASP A 174 23.92 -4.83 -0.35
N GLU A 175 24.52 -3.76 0.17
CA GLU A 175 25.49 -2.91 -0.55
C GLU A 175 26.72 -3.68 -1.08
N THR A 176 27.06 -4.82 -0.47
CA THR A 176 28.18 -5.67 -0.88
C THR A 176 27.80 -6.67 -1.97
N GLY A 177 26.53 -6.76 -2.32
CA GLY A 177 26.00 -7.74 -3.26
C GLY A 177 25.71 -9.11 -2.64
N LYS A 178 25.73 -9.22 -1.30
CA LYS A 178 25.36 -10.44 -0.59
C LYS A 178 23.84 -10.50 -0.43
N GLU A 179 23.26 -11.67 -0.68
CA GLU A 179 21.85 -11.92 -0.41
C GLU A 179 21.52 -11.71 1.07
N CYS A 180 20.48 -10.89 1.34
CA CYS A 180 20.02 -10.57 2.69
C CYS A 180 18.56 -10.96 2.93
N CYS A 181 17.72 -11.06 1.89
CA CYS A 181 16.33 -11.48 2.02
C CYS A 181 15.80 -12.07 0.71
N ARG A 182 14.75 -12.91 0.79
CA ARG A 182 14.05 -13.43 -0.39
C ARG A 182 12.58 -13.72 -0.12
N THR A 183 11.79 -13.72 -1.17
CA THR A 183 10.38 -14.12 -1.16
C THR A 183 9.99 -14.73 -2.50
N GLU A 184 8.92 -15.53 -2.50
CA GLU A 184 8.45 -16.15 -3.73
C GLU A 184 6.92 -16.22 -3.79
N LEU A 185 6.39 -16.19 -4.99
CA LEU A 185 5.03 -16.53 -5.34
C LEU A 185 5.05 -17.71 -6.31
N GLN A 186 4.09 -18.62 -6.16
CA GLN A 186 3.93 -19.73 -7.10
C GLN A 186 2.53 -19.71 -7.69
N THR A 187 2.44 -19.91 -8.99
CA THR A 187 1.16 -20.08 -9.64
C THR A 187 0.42 -21.27 -9.05
N ALA A 188 -0.76 -21.04 -8.50
CA ALA A 188 -1.63 -22.11 -8.02
C ALA A 188 -2.39 -22.75 -9.20
N GLY A 189 -2.68 -24.04 -9.05
CA GLY A 189 -3.51 -24.79 -9.98
C GLY A 189 -5.00 -24.51 -9.77
N LYS A 190 -5.83 -25.45 -10.23
CA LYS A 190 -7.28 -25.41 -9.97
C LYS A 190 -7.57 -25.65 -8.49
N PRO A 191 -8.59 -25.00 -7.90
CA PRO A 191 -9.11 -25.35 -6.59
C PRO A 191 -9.43 -26.85 -6.47
N GLU A 192 -8.99 -27.49 -5.38
CA GLU A 192 -9.18 -28.93 -5.17
C GLU A 192 -9.63 -29.27 -3.75
N GLU A 193 -9.09 -28.58 -2.75
CA GLU A 193 -9.37 -28.92 -1.35
C GLU A 193 -9.49 -27.69 -0.44
N ILE A 194 -10.16 -27.88 0.70
CA ILE A 194 -10.24 -26.89 1.77
C ILE A 194 -9.16 -27.21 2.80
N ARG A 195 -8.46 -26.16 3.27
CA ARG A 195 -7.57 -26.23 4.43
C ARG A 195 -8.14 -25.40 5.58
N LEU A 196 -8.14 -25.98 6.78
CA LEU A 196 -8.56 -25.30 8.01
C LEU A 196 -7.39 -25.15 8.97
N THR A 197 -7.28 -23.99 9.59
CA THR A 197 -6.31 -23.73 10.65
C THR A 197 -6.93 -22.85 11.73
N PHE A 198 -6.41 -22.93 12.97
CA PHE A 198 -6.83 -22.02 14.04
C PHE A 198 -5.78 -20.94 14.29
N VAL A 199 -6.27 -19.72 14.57
CA VAL A 199 -5.48 -18.62 15.16
C VAL A 199 -6.06 -18.37 16.54
N GLN A 200 -5.28 -18.68 17.57
CA GLN A 200 -5.67 -18.60 18.97
C GLN A 200 -4.59 -17.94 19.82
N SER A 201 -4.90 -17.63 21.07
CA SER A 201 -3.93 -17.20 22.06
C SER A 201 -2.81 -18.25 22.24
N PRO A 202 -1.53 -17.84 22.42
CA PRO A 202 -0.42 -18.77 22.67
C PRO A 202 -0.63 -19.69 23.86
N ASP A 203 -1.36 -19.25 24.88
CA ASP A 203 -1.69 -20.00 26.10
C ASP A 203 -2.98 -20.84 25.96
N GLY A 204 -3.50 -20.96 24.76
CA GLY A 204 -4.62 -21.80 24.38
C GLY A 204 -5.98 -21.14 24.58
N TRP A 205 -7.02 -21.81 24.08
CA TRP A 205 -8.41 -21.35 24.09
C TRP A 205 -9.09 -21.71 25.42
N LYS A 206 -9.57 -20.72 26.17
CA LYS A 206 -10.13 -20.89 27.52
C LYS A 206 -11.65 -21.03 27.51
N ALA A 207 -12.17 -21.94 28.30
CA ALA A 207 -13.63 -22.17 28.45
C ALA A 207 -14.23 -21.20 29.47
N ASP A 208 -14.15 -19.89 29.21
CA ASP A 208 -14.66 -18.84 30.09
C ASP A 208 -15.96 -18.18 29.59
N GLY A 209 -16.47 -18.61 28.44
CA GLY A 209 -17.66 -18.06 27.81
C GLY A 209 -17.43 -16.74 27.03
N ALA A 210 -16.19 -16.24 26.99
CA ALA A 210 -15.82 -15.00 26.33
C ALA A 210 -14.65 -15.15 25.38
N ASP A 211 -13.71 -16.06 25.65
CA ASP A 211 -12.52 -16.27 24.83
C ASP A 211 -12.87 -16.74 23.43
N MET A 212 -12.18 -16.17 22.43
CA MET A 212 -12.48 -16.38 21.02
C MET A 212 -11.30 -16.99 20.28
N VAL A 213 -11.60 -17.74 19.25
CA VAL A 213 -10.65 -18.29 18.29
C VAL A 213 -11.09 -17.96 16.87
N LEU A 214 -10.11 -17.64 16.02
CA LEU A 214 -10.34 -17.50 14.59
C LEU A 214 -10.10 -18.85 13.91
N LEU A 215 -11.08 -19.29 13.13
CA LEU A 215 -10.94 -20.39 12.19
C LEU A 215 -10.60 -19.82 10.83
N GLN A 216 -9.41 -20.06 10.34
CA GLN A 216 -9.02 -19.69 8.98
C GLN A 216 -9.35 -20.81 8.02
N VAL A 217 -9.98 -20.48 6.92
CA VAL A 217 -10.29 -21.35 5.79
C VAL A 217 -9.56 -20.88 4.55
N GLU A 218 -8.92 -21.79 3.84
CA GLU A 218 -8.23 -21.53 2.60
C GLU A 218 -8.61 -22.58 1.54
N VAL A 219 -8.74 -22.12 0.30
CA VAL A 219 -8.95 -22.98 -0.86
C VAL A 219 -7.61 -23.26 -1.52
N MET A 220 -7.25 -24.54 -1.61
CA MET A 220 -5.93 -25.00 -2.03
C MET A 220 -6.01 -25.80 -3.33
N ASP A 221 -4.92 -25.73 -4.09
CA ASP A 221 -4.71 -26.66 -5.22
C ASP A 221 -4.16 -28.02 -4.74
N LYS A 222 -4.01 -28.95 -5.66
CA LYS A 222 -3.45 -30.31 -5.40
C LYS A 222 -2.03 -30.33 -4.82
N HIS A 223 -1.32 -29.20 -4.86
CA HIS A 223 0.03 -29.05 -4.33
C HIS A 223 0.04 -28.30 -2.99
N GLY A 224 -1.12 -28.01 -2.41
CA GLY A 224 -1.25 -27.26 -1.17
C GLY A 224 -0.95 -25.77 -1.30
N ARG A 225 -1.08 -25.18 -2.50
CA ARG A 225 -0.94 -23.74 -2.75
C ARG A 225 -2.31 -23.08 -2.71
N ARG A 226 -2.42 -21.97 -2.00
CA ARG A 226 -3.66 -21.20 -1.97
C ARG A 226 -4.00 -20.67 -3.38
N CYS A 227 -5.27 -20.83 -3.76
CA CYS A 227 -5.80 -20.37 -5.04
C CYS A 227 -6.24 -18.90 -4.92
N PRO A 228 -5.46 -17.91 -5.39
CA PRO A 228 -5.73 -16.48 -5.12
C PRO A 228 -6.94 -15.94 -5.89
N LEU A 229 -7.49 -16.69 -6.83
CA LEU A 229 -8.68 -16.33 -7.61
C LEU A 229 -9.94 -17.08 -7.14
N ALA A 230 -9.85 -17.89 -6.09
CA ALA A 230 -11.00 -18.64 -5.59
C ALA A 230 -11.95 -17.76 -4.77
N ASN A 231 -13.26 -17.87 -5.07
CA ASN A 231 -14.36 -17.18 -4.41
C ASN A 231 -15.46 -18.14 -3.98
N ASP A 232 -15.09 -19.36 -3.63
CA ASP A 232 -16.02 -20.43 -3.29
C ASP A 232 -16.80 -20.10 -2.01
N LEU A 233 -18.08 -20.50 -1.97
CA LEU A 233 -18.91 -20.42 -0.77
C LEU A 233 -18.69 -21.67 0.08
N ILE A 234 -18.21 -21.48 1.31
CA ILE A 234 -17.87 -22.56 2.23
C ILE A 234 -18.96 -22.71 3.29
N HIS A 235 -19.50 -23.91 3.42
CA HIS A 235 -20.47 -24.28 4.47
C HIS A 235 -19.77 -24.91 5.66
N PHE A 236 -20.10 -24.44 6.89
CA PHE A 236 -19.50 -24.90 8.14
C PHE A 236 -20.51 -25.63 9.06
N GLU A 237 -20.08 -26.75 9.62
CA GLU A 237 -20.75 -27.47 10.69
C GLU A 237 -19.85 -27.46 11.93
N VAL A 238 -20.43 -27.23 13.12
CA VAL A 238 -19.69 -27.16 14.39
C VAL A 238 -20.37 -28.06 15.41
N GLU A 239 -19.58 -28.92 16.04
CA GLU A 239 -19.99 -29.82 17.10
C GLU A 239 -19.12 -29.62 18.33
N GLY A 240 -19.70 -29.60 19.52
CA GLY A 240 -19.00 -29.44 20.79
C GLY A 240 -19.30 -28.12 21.51
N PRO A 241 -18.63 -27.84 22.64
CA PRO A 241 -18.94 -26.71 23.51
C PRO A 241 -18.38 -25.37 23.01
N ALA A 242 -18.88 -24.92 21.88
CA ALA A 242 -18.54 -23.61 21.28
C ALA A 242 -19.76 -22.95 20.66
N GLU A 243 -19.77 -21.65 20.65
CA GLU A 243 -20.74 -20.84 19.92
C GLU A 243 -20.14 -20.40 18.59
N TRP A 244 -20.84 -20.63 17.50
CA TRP A 244 -20.48 -20.14 16.18
C TRP A 244 -20.89 -18.69 16.02
N CYS A 245 -19.92 -17.80 15.83
CA CYS A 245 -20.16 -16.36 15.61
C CYS A 245 -20.15 -16.00 14.11
N GLY A 246 -19.66 -16.90 13.24
CA GLY A 246 -19.63 -16.67 11.79
C GLY A 246 -18.58 -15.68 11.35
N GLY A 247 -18.89 -14.99 10.27
CA GLY A 247 -18.05 -13.94 9.70
C GLY A 247 -18.47 -12.55 10.16
N ILE A 248 -18.29 -11.56 9.27
CA ILE A 248 -18.62 -10.14 9.53
C ILE A 248 -19.56 -9.64 8.43
N ALA A 249 -20.29 -8.56 8.69
CA ALA A 249 -21.06 -7.90 7.65
C ALA A 249 -20.11 -7.16 6.68
N GLN A 250 -20.33 -7.35 5.37
CA GLN A 250 -19.51 -6.76 4.31
C GLN A 250 -20.43 -6.10 3.25
N GLY A 251 -20.49 -4.78 3.28
CA GLY A 251 -21.35 -4.05 2.35
C GLY A 251 -22.83 -4.43 2.51
N LYS A 252 -23.39 -5.09 1.51
CA LYS A 252 -24.81 -5.55 1.49
C LYS A 252 -24.98 -6.92 2.17
N ASP A 253 -23.90 -7.65 2.33
CA ASP A 253 -23.93 -9.02 2.81
C ASP A 253 -23.64 -9.05 4.31
N ASN A 254 -24.38 -9.91 5.03
CA ASN A 254 -24.20 -10.08 6.46
C ASN A 254 -23.89 -11.55 6.76
N TYR A 255 -22.67 -11.83 7.15
CA TYR A 255 -22.19 -13.16 7.49
C TYR A 255 -22.08 -13.41 9.01
N ILE A 256 -22.57 -12.49 9.84
CA ILE A 256 -22.67 -12.69 11.29
C ILE A 256 -23.61 -13.87 11.54
N LEU A 257 -23.14 -14.86 12.31
CA LEU A 257 -23.80 -16.14 12.60
C LEU A 257 -24.05 -17.02 11.37
N SER A 258 -23.71 -16.58 10.16
CA SER A 258 -23.87 -17.39 8.96
C SER A 258 -22.98 -18.63 9.02
N LYS A 259 -23.51 -19.77 8.58
CA LYS A 259 -22.77 -21.00 8.36
C LYS A 259 -22.15 -21.07 6.96
N ASP A 260 -22.52 -20.15 6.09
CA ASP A 260 -22.06 -20.06 4.72
C ASP A 260 -21.24 -18.78 4.57
N LEU A 261 -19.94 -18.93 4.32
CA LEU A 261 -19.00 -17.82 4.18
C LEU A 261 -18.26 -17.93 2.85
N PRO A 262 -18.26 -16.90 1.99
CA PRO A 262 -17.41 -16.91 0.80
C PRO A 262 -15.95 -16.74 1.21
N VAL A 263 -15.03 -17.36 0.47
CA VAL A 263 -13.62 -16.94 0.47
C VAL A 263 -13.45 -15.79 -0.51
N GLU A 264 -12.55 -14.87 -0.19
CA GLU A 264 -12.04 -13.85 -1.11
C GLU A 264 -10.55 -14.13 -1.31
N CYS A 265 -10.09 -14.19 -2.56
CA CYS A 265 -8.71 -14.56 -2.88
C CYS A 265 -8.30 -15.91 -2.23
N GLY A 266 -9.23 -16.83 -2.17
CA GLY A 266 -9.02 -18.16 -1.63
C GLY A 266 -8.85 -18.25 -0.12
N ILE A 267 -9.21 -17.22 0.65
CA ILE A 267 -9.07 -17.18 2.10
C ILE A 267 -10.24 -16.45 2.77
N ASN A 268 -10.63 -16.89 3.95
CA ASN A 268 -11.49 -16.15 4.86
C ASN A 268 -11.27 -16.64 6.30
N ARG A 269 -11.92 -15.98 7.26
CA ARG A 269 -11.93 -16.37 8.67
C ARG A 269 -13.34 -16.35 9.24
N ALA A 270 -13.58 -17.22 10.20
CA ALA A 270 -14.76 -17.24 11.03
C ALA A 270 -14.38 -17.11 12.51
N LEU A 271 -15.30 -16.64 13.33
CA LEU A 271 -15.16 -16.49 14.77
C LEU A 271 -15.93 -17.60 15.48
N LEU A 272 -15.28 -18.21 16.48
CA LEU A 272 -15.91 -19.08 17.45
C LEU A 272 -15.67 -18.54 18.86
N ARG A 273 -16.68 -18.60 19.71
CA ARG A 273 -16.60 -18.22 21.13
C ARG A 273 -16.69 -19.48 21.99
N SER A 274 -15.88 -19.57 23.04
CA SER A 274 -15.95 -20.67 24.00
C SER A 274 -17.26 -20.63 24.77
N LEU A 275 -17.72 -21.81 25.22
CA LEU A 275 -18.68 -21.89 26.33
C LEU A 275 -17.92 -22.00 27.65
N THR A 276 -18.65 -21.97 28.79
CA THR A 276 -18.07 -22.16 30.13
C THR A 276 -17.75 -23.62 30.44
N THR A 277 -18.14 -24.53 29.57
CA THR A 277 -17.82 -25.97 29.65
C THR A 277 -16.65 -26.26 28.73
N ALA A 278 -15.53 -26.70 29.28
CA ALA A 278 -14.38 -27.12 28.50
C ALA A 278 -14.62 -28.40 27.74
N GLY A 279 -14.07 -28.55 26.55
CA GLY A 279 -14.20 -29.75 25.75
C GLY A 279 -13.68 -29.64 24.35
N LYS A 280 -13.77 -30.76 23.62
CA LYS A 280 -13.38 -30.87 22.23
C LYS A 280 -14.46 -30.29 21.32
N VAL A 281 -14.06 -29.38 20.45
CA VAL A 281 -14.89 -28.81 19.38
C VAL A 281 -14.38 -29.32 18.05
N ARG A 282 -15.29 -29.84 17.21
CA ARG A 282 -15.03 -30.31 15.87
C ARG A 282 -15.72 -29.42 14.86
N ILE A 283 -14.98 -29.01 13.83
CA ILE A 283 -15.50 -28.18 12.74
C ILE A 283 -15.25 -28.89 11.42
N THR A 284 -16.32 -28.99 10.61
CA THR A 284 -16.27 -29.51 9.24
C THR A 284 -16.57 -28.35 8.27
N ALA A 285 -15.80 -28.23 7.19
CA ALA A 285 -16.03 -27.30 6.12
C ALA A 285 -16.22 -28.02 4.79
N LYS A 286 -17.24 -27.59 4.02
CA LYS A 286 -17.62 -28.19 2.73
C LYS A 286 -17.88 -27.10 1.70
N ALA A 287 -17.57 -27.37 0.44
CA ALA A 287 -17.94 -26.53 -0.70
C ALA A 287 -18.11 -27.41 -1.94
N ASP A 288 -18.87 -26.93 -2.92
CA ASP A 288 -19.10 -27.63 -4.17
C ASP A 288 -17.79 -27.82 -4.94
N GLY A 289 -17.51 -29.05 -5.35
CA GLY A 289 -16.33 -29.39 -6.15
C GLY A 289 -15.00 -29.43 -5.39
N LEU A 290 -14.99 -29.17 -4.08
CA LEU A 290 -13.80 -29.23 -3.23
C LEU A 290 -13.84 -30.42 -2.27
N LYS A 291 -12.67 -31.00 -1.97
CA LYS A 291 -12.55 -31.98 -0.88
C LYS A 291 -12.84 -31.28 0.45
N PRO A 292 -13.76 -31.83 1.28
CA PRO A 292 -14.08 -31.27 2.59
C PRO A 292 -12.90 -31.36 3.53
N ALA A 293 -12.87 -30.48 4.54
CA ALA A 293 -11.89 -30.49 5.61
C ALA A 293 -12.55 -30.63 6.98
N GLU A 294 -11.85 -31.26 7.91
CA GLU A 294 -12.23 -31.35 9.32
C GLU A 294 -11.05 -30.94 10.20
N ILE A 295 -11.32 -30.18 11.25
CA ILE A 295 -10.34 -29.81 12.27
C ILE A 295 -10.97 -29.87 13.66
N SER A 296 -10.17 -30.16 14.68
CA SER A 296 -10.63 -30.17 16.07
C SER A 296 -9.73 -29.33 16.95
N LEU A 297 -10.33 -28.65 17.92
CA LEU A 297 -9.65 -27.86 18.94
C LEU A 297 -10.31 -28.15 20.30
N SER A 298 -9.54 -28.17 21.37
CA SER A 298 -10.10 -28.32 22.73
C SER A 298 -9.97 -26.98 23.47
N SER A 299 -11.07 -26.56 24.08
CA SER A 299 -11.04 -25.49 25.05
C SER A 299 -10.55 -25.97 26.40
N LEU A 300 -9.79 -25.16 27.12
CA LEU A 300 -9.16 -25.47 28.40
C LEU A 300 -10.05 -24.98 29.54
N PRO A 301 -10.20 -25.78 30.64
CA PRO A 301 -11.00 -25.38 31.78
C PRO A 301 -10.38 -24.16 32.48
N VAL A 302 -11.22 -23.27 32.97
CA VAL A 302 -10.84 -22.07 33.73
C VAL A 302 -11.70 -21.99 34.98
N GLU A 303 -11.08 -21.52 36.07
CA GLU A 303 -11.83 -21.25 37.31
C GLU A 303 -12.72 -20.01 37.12
N MET A 304 -14.02 -20.19 37.31
CA MET A 304 -15.02 -19.15 37.22
C MET A 304 -15.56 -18.81 38.61
N LYS A 305 -15.72 -17.53 38.92
CA LYS A 305 -16.36 -17.04 40.12
C LYS A 305 -17.33 -15.92 39.77
N ASP A 306 -18.58 -16.08 40.18
CA ASP A 306 -19.65 -15.10 39.96
C ASP A 306 -19.80 -14.70 38.48
N GLY A 307 -19.62 -15.67 37.56
CA GLY A 307 -19.67 -15.45 36.10
C GLY A 307 -18.43 -14.81 35.49
N LEU A 308 -17.37 -14.57 36.28
CA LEU A 308 -16.11 -13.97 35.81
C LEU A 308 -14.97 -14.99 35.84
N SER A 309 -14.16 -14.99 34.82
CA SER A 309 -12.90 -15.74 34.77
C SER A 309 -11.85 -15.05 35.64
N LYS A 310 -11.08 -15.86 36.39
CA LYS A 310 -9.88 -15.37 37.08
C LYS A 310 -8.65 -15.32 36.17
N TYR A 311 -8.77 -15.80 34.96
CA TYR A 311 -7.70 -15.80 33.98
C TYR A 311 -7.57 -14.43 33.33
N ILE A 312 -6.34 -13.91 33.24
CA ILE A 312 -6.02 -12.64 32.57
C ILE A 312 -5.22 -12.99 31.31
N PRO A 313 -5.79 -12.82 30.10
CA PRO A 313 -5.08 -13.11 28.86
C PRO A 313 -3.78 -12.32 28.73
N GLY A 314 -2.73 -12.99 28.30
CA GLY A 314 -1.44 -12.35 28.01
C GLY A 314 -0.61 -11.95 29.23
N ASN A 315 -1.02 -12.31 30.46
CA ASN A 315 -0.28 -11.96 31.68
C ASN A 315 1.14 -12.55 31.71
N GLU A 316 1.35 -13.69 31.02
CA GLU A 316 2.64 -14.37 30.94
C GLU A 316 3.34 -14.18 29.59
N LEU A 317 2.78 -13.36 28.69
CA LEU A 317 3.40 -13.08 27.40
C LEU A 317 4.55 -12.08 27.59
N GLU A 318 5.70 -12.39 26.97
CA GLU A 318 6.83 -11.46 26.94
C GLU A 318 6.45 -10.16 26.23
N GLY A 319 6.92 -9.05 26.77
CA GLY A 319 6.75 -7.75 26.15
C GLY A 319 7.51 -7.65 24.81
N TRP A 320 7.05 -6.77 23.94
CA TRP A 320 7.61 -6.57 22.60
C TRP A 320 9.04 -6.02 22.56
N LEU A 321 9.55 -5.49 23.67
CA LEU A 321 10.80 -4.73 23.71
C LEU A 321 12.03 -5.56 24.13
N THR A 322 12.13 -6.79 23.63
CA THR A 322 13.32 -7.64 23.88
C THR A 322 14.52 -7.31 22.99
N ARG A 323 14.32 -6.55 21.93
CA ARG A 323 15.35 -6.27 20.92
C ARG A 323 16.34 -5.15 21.28
N GLY A 324 16.15 -4.48 22.42
CA GLY A 324 16.97 -3.34 22.82
C GLY A 324 16.46 -1.98 22.30
N GLU A 325 17.31 -0.97 22.38
CA GLU A 325 16.97 0.38 21.97
C GLU A 325 16.81 0.50 20.45
N THR A 326 15.87 1.33 20.02
CA THR A 326 15.74 1.68 18.60
C THR A 326 16.97 2.49 18.17
N PRO A 327 17.60 2.16 17.04
CA PRO A 327 18.72 2.93 16.53
C PRO A 327 18.36 4.42 16.37
N LEU A 328 19.28 5.30 16.75
CA LEU A 328 19.08 6.76 16.65
C LEU A 328 19.11 7.27 15.22
N THR A 329 19.69 6.51 14.30
CA THR A 329 19.82 6.87 12.89
C THR A 329 18.89 6.00 12.06
N PRO A 330 18.29 6.58 10.98
CA PRO A 330 17.58 5.79 9.99
C PRO A 330 18.48 4.68 9.43
N SER A 331 17.86 3.57 9.09
CA SER A 331 18.52 2.38 8.58
C SER A 331 19.01 2.48 7.15
N TYR A 332 18.69 3.54 6.45
CA TYR A 332 19.18 3.77 5.09
C TYR A 332 20.11 4.96 5.07
N LYS A 333 21.10 4.90 4.21
CA LYS A 333 21.94 6.07 3.89
C LYS A 333 21.24 6.85 2.79
N ASP A 334 20.89 8.09 3.08
CA ASP A 334 20.51 9.01 2.01
C ASP A 334 21.78 9.39 1.25
N THR A 335 21.83 9.06 -0.03
CA THR A 335 22.95 9.40 -0.90
C THR A 335 22.75 10.76 -1.58
N LYS A 336 21.62 11.40 -1.34
CA LYS A 336 21.25 12.69 -1.93
C LYS A 336 21.28 13.79 -0.89
N VAL A 337 21.71 14.97 -1.33
CA VAL A 337 21.74 16.19 -0.52
C VAL A 337 20.75 17.18 -1.11
N ASP A 338 19.93 17.76 -0.26
CA ASP A 338 19.07 18.87 -0.62
C ASP A 338 19.89 20.14 -0.86
N ILE A 339 19.57 20.85 -1.93
CA ILE A 339 20.17 22.13 -2.28
C ILE A 339 19.15 23.23 -2.00
N ALA A 340 19.47 24.11 -1.06
CA ALA A 340 18.55 25.16 -0.65
C ALA A 340 18.31 26.19 -1.77
N VAL A 341 17.07 26.70 -1.84
CA VAL A 341 16.70 27.79 -2.73
C VAL A 341 16.86 29.11 -1.97
N LEU A 342 17.60 30.06 -2.55
CA LEU A 342 17.78 31.41 -1.98
C LEU A 342 16.70 32.39 -2.42
N SER A 343 16.28 32.29 -3.66
CA SER A 343 15.27 33.18 -4.24
C SER A 343 14.66 32.57 -5.49
N ALA A 344 13.52 33.10 -5.92
CA ALA A 344 12.92 32.74 -7.19
C ALA A 344 12.37 33.97 -7.92
N VAL A 345 12.32 33.89 -9.25
CA VAL A 345 11.72 34.90 -10.15
C VAL A 345 10.69 34.18 -11.01
N ALA A 346 9.49 34.73 -11.11
CA ALA A 346 8.38 34.09 -11.80
C ALA A 346 7.78 34.99 -12.90
N GLY A 347 7.19 34.39 -13.91
CA GLY A 347 6.55 35.07 -15.03
C GLY A 347 5.30 35.86 -14.66
N ALA A 348 4.66 35.53 -13.56
CA ALA A 348 3.55 36.28 -12.94
C ALA A 348 3.50 35.99 -11.44
N ASN A 349 2.87 36.91 -10.67
CA ASN A 349 2.73 36.79 -9.21
C ASN A 349 4.07 36.56 -8.51
N ASN A 350 5.07 37.39 -8.88
CA ASN A 350 6.44 37.19 -8.43
C ASN A 350 6.61 37.35 -6.91
N GLU A 351 5.77 38.14 -6.26
CA GLU A 351 5.75 38.28 -4.80
C GLU A 351 5.39 36.99 -4.08
N ASP A 352 4.59 36.11 -4.71
CA ASP A 352 4.18 34.83 -4.17
C ASP A 352 5.18 33.70 -4.49
N ALA A 353 6.25 33.97 -5.27
CA ALA A 353 7.21 32.95 -5.69
C ALA A 353 7.83 32.19 -4.50
N VAL A 354 8.04 32.87 -3.38
CA VAL A 354 8.56 32.29 -2.13
C VAL A 354 7.70 31.15 -1.60
N HIS A 355 6.39 31.18 -1.87
CA HIS A 355 5.45 30.15 -1.41
C HIS A 355 5.60 28.80 -2.12
N SER A 356 6.49 28.69 -3.09
CA SER A 356 6.83 27.41 -3.73
C SER A 356 8.04 26.71 -3.10
N PHE A 357 8.69 27.32 -2.10
CA PHE A 357 9.85 26.76 -1.38
C PHE A 357 9.94 27.27 0.06
N ASP A 358 8.81 27.55 0.71
CA ASP A 358 8.72 28.09 2.08
C ASP A 358 8.48 27.00 3.14
N ASP A 359 8.53 25.73 2.75
CA ASP A 359 8.27 24.56 3.59
C ASP A 359 6.88 24.61 4.28
N ASN A 360 5.90 25.20 3.59
CA ASN A 360 4.54 25.37 4.07
C ASN A 360 3.52 24.83 3.05
N GLU A 361 3.02 23.64 3.24
CA GLU A 361 2.04 23.01 2.32
C GLU A 361 0.66 23.73 2.26
N LEU A 362 0.46 24.78 3.03
CA LEU A 362 -0.77 25.58 3.01
C LEU A 362 -0.69 26.78 2.08
N SER A 363 0.51 27.10 1.60
CA SER A 363 0.80 28.13 0.60
C SER A 363 1.10 27.50 -0.76
N GLU A 364 1.04 28.31 -1.80
CA GLU A 364 1.42 27.92 -3.17
C GLU A 364 1.78 29.15 -3.99
N TRP A 365 2.66 28.97 -4.95
CA TRP A 365 2.78 29.90 -6.06
C TRP A 365 1.92 29.44 -7.24
N LYS A 366 1.31 30.40 -7.95
CA LYS A 366 0.59 30.15 -9.21
C LYS A 366 0.79 31.31 -10.18
N ASN A 367 0.85 31.00 -11.48
CA ASN A 367 0.84 32.04 -12.50
C ASN A 367 -0.57 32.64 -12.71
N ASP A 368 -0.70 33.57 -13.68
CA ASP A 368 -1.96 34.26 -14.02
C ASP A 368 -2.87 33.52 -15.02
N GLY A 369 -2.63 32.22 -15.23
CA GLY A 369 -3.42 31.38 -16.14
C GLY A 369 -3.01 31.46 -17.62
N LYS A 370 -1.88 32.10 -17.95
CA LYS A 370 -1.36 32.18 -19.30
C LYS A 370 -0.09 31.36 -19.45
N VAL A 371 0.05 30.60 -20.54
CA VAL A 371 1.21 29.72 -20.78
C VAL A 371 2.52 30.53 -20.85
N ASN A 372 2.51 31.73 -21.42
CA ASN A 372 3.72 32.54 -21.55
C ASN A 372 4.24 33.11 -20.22
N THR A 373 3.45 33.11 -19.18
CA THR A 373 3.83 33.51 -17.81
C THR A 373 3.92 32.31 -16.85
N ALA A 374 3.67 31.10 -17.32
CA ALA A 374 3.67 29.88 -16.53
C ALA A 374 5.09 29.30 -16.40
N TRP A 375 5.98 30.08 -15.80
CA TRP A 375 7.37 29.70 -15.51
C TRP A 375 7.83 30.33 -14.21
N ILE A 376 8.77 29.65 -13.55
CA ILE A 376 9.47 30.16 -12.36
C ILE A 376 10.90 29.66 -12.39
N THR A 377 11.84 30.56 -12.10
CA THR A 377 13.28 30.35 -12.04
C THR A 377 13.75 30.44 -10.60
N TYR A 378 14.41 29.42 -10.13
CA TYR A 378 14.96 29.29 -8.78
C TYR A 378 16.46 29.51 -8.79
N HIS A 379 16.97 30.32 -7.85
CA HIS A 379 18.39 30.52 -7.61
C HIS A 379 18.80 29.70 -6.38
N LEU A 380 19.73 28.78 -6.58
CA LEU A 380 20.20 27.84 -5.57
C LEU A 380 21.31 28.49 -4.71
N GLU A 381 21.50 27.96 -3.50
CA GLU A 381 22.55 28.44 -2.58
C GLU A 381 23.97 28.28 -3.12
N ARG A 382 24.17 27.37 -4.05
CA ARG A 382 25.43 27.08 -4.73
C ARG A 382 25.19 26.43 -6.08
N ALA A 383 26.20 26.47 -6.94
CA ALA A 383 26.18 25.61 -8.12
C ALA A 383 26.23 24.15 -7.71
N ALA A 384 25.29 23.36 -8.23
CA ALA A 384 25.11 21.95 -7.93
C ALA A 384 24.82 21.14 -9.18
N ARG A 385 25.12 19.85 -9.15
CA ARG A 385 24.69 18.90 -10.18
C ARG A 385 23.37 18.26 -9.76
N VAL A 386 22.30 19.03 -9.88
CA VAL A 386 20.96 18.54 -9.55
C VAL A 386 20.61 17.38 -10.45
N ASP A 387 20.32 16.23 -9.87
CA ASP A 387 19.92 15.01 -10.58
C ASP A 387 18.47 14.59 -10.31
N GLU A 388 17.82 15.25 -9.34
CA GLU A 388 16.41 15.06 -9.03
C GLU A 388 15.74 16.37 -8.63
N VAL A 389 14.52 16.57 -9.16
CA VAL A 389 13.63 17.65 -8.78
C VAL A 389 12.37 17.05 -8.19
N CYS A 390 12.08 17.38 -6.94
CA CYS A 390 10.90 16.93 -6.24
C CYS A 390 9.85 18.04 -6.23
N LEU A 391 8.67 17.78 -6.75
CA LEU A 391 7.61 18.77 -6.92
C LEU A 391 6.33 18.32 -6.20
N LYS A 392 5.76 19.21 -5.41
CA LYS A 392 4.38 19.09 -4.95
C LYS A 392 3.54 20.13 -5.66
N LEU A 393 2.66 19.66 -6.53
CA LEU A 393 1.84 20.48 -7.40
C LEU A 393 0.38 20.51 -6.90
N THR A 394 -0.32 21.61 -7.05
CA THR A 394 -1.74 21.69 -6.68
C THR A 394 -2.58 20.80 -7.57
N GLY A 395 -3.48 20.04 -6.95
CA GLY A 395 -4.29 19.04 -7.66
C GLY A 395 -3.49 17.85 -8.15
N TRP A 396 -2.28 17.64 -7.64
CA TRP A 396 -1.33 16.56 -7.97
C TRP A 396 -1.98 15.17 -8.06
N ARG A 397 -3.04 14.95 -7.33
CA ARG A 397 -3.81 13.69 -7.34
C ARG A 397 -4.66 13.52 -8.60
N MET A 398 -5.17 14.61 -9.16
CA MET A 398 -6.14 14.62 -10.26
C MET A 398 -5.58 15.23 -11.52
N ARG A 399 -4.46 15.93 -11.44
CA ARG A 399 -3.88 16.73 -12.51
C ARG A 399 -2.49 16.26 -12.88
N SER A 400 -2.20 16.16 -14.17
CA SER A 400 -0.87 16.03 -14.75
C SER A 400 -0.46 17.36 -15.34
N TYR A 401 0.80 17.71 -15.17
CA TYR A 401 1.39 18.95 -15.68
C TYR A 401 2.41 18.60 -16.77
N PRO A 402 2.23 19.08 -18.01
CA PRO A 402 3.27 19.00 -19.04
C PRO A 402 4.34 20.06 -18.77
N LEU A 403 5.50 19.63 -18.27
CA LEU A 403 6.57 20.53 -17.83
C LEU A 403 7.82 20.40 -18.71
N GLU A 404 8.59 21.47 -18.71
CA GLU A 404 10.00 21.51 -19.09
C GLU A 404 10.80 22.07 -17.93
N ILE A 405 11.98 21.49 -17.67
CA ILE A 405 12.91 21.94 -16.63
C ILE A 405 14.24 22.25 -17.29
N TYR A 406 14.77 23.42 -17.00
CA TYR A 406 16.02 23.91 -17.57
C TYR A 406 17.05 24.19 -16.47
N ALA A 407 18.32 23.88 -16.75
CA ALA A 407 19.50 24.30 -15.98
C ALA A 407 20.17 25.43 -16.77
N GLY A 408 19.96 26.71 -16.37
CA GLY A 408 20.24 27.83 -17.23
C GLY A 408 19.47 27.71 -18.56
N ASP A 409 20.18 27.67 -19.68
CA ASP A 409 19.57 27.50 -21.02
C ASP A 409 19.43 26.02 -21.46
N GLU A 410 19.96 25.07 -20.70
CA GLU A 410 19.95 23.63 -21.07
C GLU A 410 18.69 22.94 -20.59
N LEU A 411 17.94 22.31 -21.51
CA LEU A 411 16.80 21.47 -21.17
C LEU A 411 17.28 20.17 -20.50
N ILE A 412 16.94 19.99 -19.23
CA ILE A 412 17.34 18.82 -18.43
C ILE A 412 16.23 17.81 -18.22
N TRP A 413 14.96 18.22 -18.42
CA TRP A 413 13.81 17.32 -18.38
C TRP A 413 12.63 17.90 -19.17
N SER A 414 11.84 17.01 -19.81
CA SER A 414 10.57 17.37 -20.45
C SER A 414 9.63 16.17 -20.44
N GLY A 415 8.41 16.35 -19.95
CA GLY A 415 7.40 15.29 -19.87
C GLY A 415 6.11 15.74 -19.22
N GLU A 416 5.22 14.80 -18.96
CA GLU A 416 4.04 15.01 -18.13
C GLU A 416 4.31 14.42 -16.73
N THR A 417 3.96 15.17 -15.67
CA THR A 417 4.09 14.67 -14.30
C THR A 417 3.12 13.53 -14.03
N ALA A 418 3.55 12.55 -13.27
CA ALA A 418 2.67 11.50 -12.78
C ALA A 418 1.59 12.08 -11.85
N LYS A 419 0.39 11.52 -11.88
CA LYS A 419 -0.62 11.76 -10.84
C LYS A 419 -0.20 10.98 -9.61
N SER A 420 0.00 11.64 -8.48
CA SER A 420 0.55 11.06 -7.26
C SER A 420 -0.30 11.40 -6.03
N LEU A 421 0.05 10.88 -4.88
CA LEU A 421 -0.51 11.24 -3.58
C LEU A 421 0.45 12.08 -2.71
N GLY A 422 1.61 12.36 -3.21
CA GLY A 422 2.66 13.13 -2.55
C GLY A 422 3.47 13.94 -3.54
N TYR A 423 4.75 14.00 -3.32
CA TYR A 423 5.69 14.61 -4.24
C TYR A 423 5.84 13.80 -5.53
N VAL A 424 6.10 14.50 -6.62
CA VAL A 424 6.52 13.91 -7.89
C VAL A 424 8.03 14.02 -7.98
N HIS A 425 8.71 12.90 -8.08
CA HIS A 425 10.16 12.81 -8.17
C HIS A 425 10.59 12.71 -9.63
N LEU A 426 11.23 13.74 -10.14
CA LEU A 426 11.68 13.83 -11.53
C LEU A 426 13.20 13.65 -11.59
N LYS A 427 13.66 12.53 -12.14
CA LYS A 427 15.08 12.34 -12.45
C LYS A 427 15.43 13.23 -13.64
N VAL A 428 16.34 14.15 -13.46
CA VAL A 428 16.77 15.12 -14.47
C VAL A 428 18.21 14.83 -14.92
N LYS A 429 18.60 15.35 -16.11
CA LYS A 429 19.98 15.29 -16.56
C LYS A 429 20.84 16.16 -15.64
N PRO A 430 21.87 15.62 -14.96
CA PRO A 430 22.68 16.39 -14.04
C PRO A 430 23.59 17.37 -14.81
N VAL A 431 23.32 18.66 -14.64
CA VAL A 431 24.10 19.79 -15.20
C VAL A 431 24.49 20.69 -14.04
N LEU A 432 25.76 21.11 -14.01
CA LEU A 432 26.23 22.04 -12.98
C LEU A 432 25.62 23.42 -13.20
N THR A 433 24.76 23.85 -12.29
CA THR A 433 24.08 25.15 -12.33
C THR A 433 23.71 25.63 -10.94
N ASP A 434 23.53 26.93 -10.77
CA ASP A 434 22.90 27.56 -9.61
C ASP A 434 21.52 28.14 -9.95
N GLU A 435 21.03 27.88 -11.20
CA GLU A 435 19.76 28.36 -11.68
C GLU A 435 18.94 27.22 -12.33
N ILE A 436 17.72 27.00 -11.87
CA ILE A 436 16.79 26.03 -12.45
C ILE A 436 15.45 26.69 -12.73
N THR A 437 14.98 26.53 -13.97
CA THR A 437 13.67 27.03 -14.42
C THR A 437 12.71 25.89 -14.64
N VAL A 438 11.52 26.01 -14.04
CA VAL A 438 10.38 25.12 -14.30
C VAL A 438 9.36 25.88 -15.14
N ARG A 439 8.92 25.28 -16.23
CA ARG A 439 8.02 25.90 -17.20
C ARG A 439 6.91 24.95 -17.62
N LEU A 440 5.69 25.47 -17.72
CA LEU A 440 4.56 24.74 -18.30
C LEU A 440 4.66 24.74 -19.83
N LYS A 441 4.68 23.57 -20.45
CA LYS A 441 4.80 23.41 -21.91
C LYS A 441 3.46 23.60 -22.63
N GLY A 442 2.34 23.41 -21.95
CA GLY A 442 0.99 23.47 -22.51
C GLY A 442 -0.09 23.42 -21.44
N ALA A 443 -1.31 23.12 -21.82
CA ALA A 443 -2.39 22.97 -20.85
C ALA A 443 -2.21 21.72 -19.97
N SER A 444 -2.33 21.88 -18.67
CA SER A 444 -2.47 20.76 -17.75
C SER A 444 -3.82 20.05 -17.94
N LYS A 445 -3.86 18.76 -17.65
CA LYS A 445 -5.08 17.94 -17.77
C LYS A 445 -5.53 17.50 -16.38
N GLU A 446 -6.82 17.69 -16.10
CA GLU A 446 -7.47 17.09 -14.93
C GLU A 446 -8.15 15.78 -15.30
N GLY A 447 -7.97 14.75 -14.48
CA GLY A 447 -8.64 13.49 -14.59
C GLY A 447 -8.51 12.69 -13.30
N ASP A 448 -9.35 11.69 -13.08
CA ASP A 448 -9.26 10.90 -11.85
C ASP A 448 -7.96 10.07 -11.82
N ALA A 449 -7.11 10.31 -10.83
CA ALA A 449 -5.87 9.57 -10.61
C ALA A 449 -6.11 8.10 -10.25
N PHE A 450 -7.32 7.77 -9.82
CA PHE A 450 -7.64 6.47 -9.21
C PHE A 450 -8.53 5.59 -10.09
N GLY A 451 -8.91 6.02 -11.28
CA GLY A 451 -9.73 5.23 -12.20
C GLY A 451 -9.08 3.94 -12.70
N GLN A 452 -7.85 3.63 -12.28
CA GLN A 452 -7.07 2.48 -12.73
C GLN A 452 -6.35 1.76 -11.60
N ILE A 453 -6.84 1.83 -10.38
CA ILE A 453 -6.27 1.01 -9.29
C ILE A 453 -6.87 -0.39 -9.38
N VAL A 454 -6.58 -1.09 -10.43
CA VAL A 454 -6.85 -2.51 -10.63
C VAL A 454 -5.53 -3.19 -10.96
N GLU A 455 -5.38 -4.39 -10.52
CA GLU A 455 -4.15 -5.17 -10.68
C GLU A 455 -3.78 -5.40 -12.16
N VAL A 456 -4.79 -5.68 -12.97
CA VAL A 456 -4.70 -5.77 -14.42
C VAL A 456 -5.73 -4.83 -15.01
N ALA A 457 -5.29 -3.86 -15.78
CA ALA A 457 -6.19 -3.01 -16.55
C ALA A 457 -6.89 -3.85 -17.62
N ALA A 458 -8.00 -4.49 -17.26
CA ALA A 458 -8.87 -5.06 -18.26
C ALA A 458 -9.46 -3.91 -19.09
N PRO A 459 -9.60 -4.04 -20.41
CA PRO A 459 -10.39 -3.11 -21.19
C PRO A 459 -11.86 -3.29 -20.82
N VAL A 460 -12.27 -2.89 -19.63
CA VAL A 460 -13.67 -2.81 -19.24
C VAL A 460 -14.22 -1.54 -19.88
N ALA A 461 -14.57 -1.68 -21.13
CA ALA A 461 -15.53 -0.75 -21.69
C ALA A 461 -16.75 -0.72 -20.75
N ASN A 462 -17.18 0.44 -20.34
CA ASN A 462 -18.52 0.87 -20.00
C ASN A 462 -18.86 1.30 -18.58
N GLU A 463 -18.28 0.84 -17.49
CA GLU A 463 -18.63 1.41 -16.18
C GLU A 463 -17.61 2.46 -15.68
N LEU A 464 -16.35 2.31 -16.00
CA LEU A 464 -15.31 3.31 -15.74
C LEU A 464 -15.41 4.53 -16.66
N ASP A 465 -15.91 4.36 -17.88
CA ASP A 465 -16.14 5.46 -18.82
C ASP A 465 -17.32 6.35 -18.40
N LEU A 466 -18.28 5.84 -17.61
CA LEU A 466 -19.35 6.67 -17.03
C LEU A 466 -18.83 7.66 -15.98
N PHE A 467 -17.75 7.32 -15.28
CA PHE A 467 -17.06 8.26 -14.37
C PHE A 467 -16.16 9.24 -15.11
N LYS A 468 -15.49 8.83 -16.17
CA LYS A 468 -14.74 9.71 -17.07
C LYS A 468 -15.64 10.72 -17.77
N ALA A 469 -16.84 10.31 -18.19
CA ALA A 469 -17.79 11.18 -18.89
C ALA A 469 -18.39 12.27 -18.00
N LYS A 470 -18.43 12.11 -16.67
CA LYS A 470 -18.95 13.13 -15.75
C LYS A 470 -17.93 14.20 -15.35
N ASN A 471 -16.63 13.88 -15.41
CA ASN A 471 -15.53 14.78 -15.08
C ASN A 471 -14.56 14.87 -16.27
N GLY A 472 -15.03 15.30 -17.43
CA GLY A 472 -14.18 15.49 -18.60
C GLY A 472 -12.91 16.26 -18.26
N ASP A 473 -11.78 15.85 -18.85
CA ASP A 473 -10.47 16.48 -18.65
C ASP A 473 -10.58 18.00 -18.91
N LYS A 474 -10.55 18.79 -17.83
CA LYS A 474 -10.51 20.25 -17.94
C LYS A 474 -9.06 20.64 -18.21
N ALA A 475 -8.81 21.14 -19.41
CA ALA A 475 -7.53 21.74 -19.76
C ALA A 475 -7.41 23.11 -19.07
N ASN A 476 -6.23 23.39 -18.55
CA ASN A 476 -5.96 24.65 -17.87
C ASN A 476 -4.47 25.04 -18.08
N HIS A 477 -4.20 26.33 -18.08
CA HIS A 477 -2.87 26.90 -18.29
C HIS A 477 -2.24 27.44 -17.00
N GLU A 478 -2.73 27.00 -15.85
CA GLU A 478 -2.15 27.35 -14.56
C GLU A 478 -1.03 26.36 -14.19
N LEU A 479 0.13 26.89 -13.88
CA LEU A 479 1.20 26.20 -13.15
C LEU A 479 1.07 26.58 -11.68
N ARG A 480 0.91 25.60 -10.81
CA ARG A 480 0.66 25.80 -9.38
C ARG A 480 1.58 24.90 -8.58
N ILE A 481 2.55 25.48 -7.91
CA ILE A 481 3.58 24.77 -7.15
C ILE A 481 3.36 25.06 -5.67
N VAL A 482 3.11 23.99 -4.90
CA VAL A 482 3.00 24.03 -3.44
C VAL A 482 4.39 24.01 -2.81
N GLU A 483 5.27 23.12 -3.32
CA GLU A 483 6.62 22.98 -2.81
C GLU A 483 7.54 22.40 -3.89
N ILE A 484 8.80 22.82 -3.91
CA ILE A 484 9.85 22.27 -4.78
C ILE A 484 11.14 22.04 -3.99
N GLU A 485 11.80 20.94 -4.31
CA GLU A 485 13.10 20.58 -3.75
C GLU A 485 14.06 20.16 -4.84
N PHE A 486 15.34 20.48 -4.68
CA PHE A 486 16.41 20.11 -5.60
C PHE A 486 17.40 19.20 -4.88
N LYS A 487 17.76 18.09 -5.49
CA LYS A 487 18.65 17.10 -4.89
C LYS A 487 19.85 16.80 -5.78
N GLU A 488 21.00 16.67 -5.14
CA GLU A 488 22.26 16.29 -5.77
C GLU A 488 22.76 14.98 -5.20
N ASN A 489 23.21 14.04 -6.03
CA ASN A 489 23.80 12.80 -5.60
C ASN A 489 25.26 13.00 -5.17
N LEU A 490 25.61 12.60 -3.95
CA LEU A 490 26.95 12.78 -3.39
C LEU A 490 28.03 11.88 -4.04
N TRP A 491 27.66 10.89 -4.80
CA TRP A 491 28.55 9.86 -5.33
C TRP A 491 28.74 9.89 -6.85
N GLN A 492 28.53 11.05 -7.47
CA GLN A 492 28.84 11.25 -8.90
C GLN A 492 30.15 12.01 -9.13
#